data_1fa9c7e3c1fbe5e4e951685ea7c6eaef
#
_entry.id   1fa9c7e3c1fbe5e4e951685ea7c6eaef
#
_cell.length_a   1.000
_cell.length_b   1.000
_cell.length_c   1.000
_cell.angle_alpha   90.00
_cell.angle_beta   90.00
_cell.angle_gamma   90.00
#
_symmetry.space_group_name_H-M   'P 1'
#
loop_
_entity.id
_entity.type
_entity.pdbx_description
1 polymer ?
#
loop_
_entity_poly.entity_id
_entity_poly.type
_entity_poly.pdbx_seq_one_letter_code
_entity_poly.pdbx_strand_id
1 'polypeptide(L)'
;MIKLHSSVVTKASITTFLLFLVFTLNPMGIRTSAEKHNEDHIIRILSPYFADSVSEEITVFLIDDAFLERTKQYPVNYSNLARLLKVIGIYKPDAVFFDILQHQEHSDKLSKWIKRLKKSDFPVLLASAPNYDSPQRLSDPNSIRHKLSQVSQFSAVMWSDYQHYYPFSVTAHGKSHDTVASSLYKIWCENHPERCAYNPDNSSEFSEKFSDPMIVQWGNQFNPDQASLLYMNEKCEVSDDSPLQQVINIFVGLTGQGISDQDEIDKLLRVRCPPVTAVSATALIDSGAVDSDLLRKLISNRTILVGYDLTGGSDLVTSPVHGKIAGVFMHAVALDNIIRYGDDYWHVPPATGIFNLSIADILEITVQTIVLFFVVWYRYTHIESSTGRSKTPDNSQILSGVKPLLLVILFVFASILVSQLSFKMGIANWYALPLILILDIPIFLYYLLEWLKQKFAITRNRILDNAKGKLTSGLKRKI
;
A
#
# COMPACT_ATOMS: atom_id res chain seq x y z
N MET A 1 -8.29 26.50 -38.10
CA MET A 1 -7.40 25.38 -38.49
C MET A 1 -6.00 25.70 -38.01
N ILE A 2 -5.53 25.04 -36.92
CA ILE A 2 -4.20 25.27 -36.33
C ILE A 2 -3.19 24.64 -37.27
N LYS A 3 -2.34 25.47 -37.93
CA LYS A 3 -1.20 24.96 -38.70
C LYS A 3 -0.18 24.41 -37.72
N LEU A 4 -0.19 23.08 -37.48
CA LEU A 4 0.83 22.40 -36.73
C LEU A 4 2.15 22.46 -37.54
N HIS A 5 3.18 23.04 -36.94
CA HIS A 5 4.49 23.14 -37.58
C HIS A 5 5.13 21.74 -37.61
N SER A 6 5.67 21.34 -38.74
CA SER A 6 6.23 20.00 -38.95
C SER A 6 7.29 19.63 -37.89
N SER A 7 8.07 20.59 -37.38
CA SER A 7 9.10 20.36 -36.37
C SER A 7 8.54 19.97 -35.00
N VAL A 8 7.34 20.48 -34.63
CA VAL A 8 6.65 20.13 -33.36
C VAL A 8 6.19 18.70 -33.41
N VAL A 9 5.54 18.32 -34.53
CA VAL A 9 5.05 16.96 -34.73
C VAL A 9 6.20 15.96 -34.72
N THR A 10 7.31 16.27 -35.43
CA THR A 10 8.47 15.38 -35.48
C THR A 10 9.11 15.18 -34.10
N LYS A 11 9.34 16.25 -33.33
CA LYS A 11 9.92 16.15 -31.97
C LYS A 11 9.02 15.36 -31.06
N ALA A 12 7.71 15.65 -31.01
CA ALA A 12 6.74 14.92 -30.22
C ALA A 12 6.70 13.42 -30.58
N SER A 13 6.68 13.11 -31.88
CA SER A 13 6.66 11.71 -32.37
C SER A 13 7.92 10.94 -31.98
N ILE A 14 9.11 11.54 -32.10
CA ILE A 14 10.38 10.91 -31.73
C ILE A 14 10.38 10.64 -30.20
N THR A 15 9.97 11.61 -29.40
CA THR A 15 9.96 11.43 -27.94
C THR A 15 8.93 10.39 -27.51
N THR A 16 7.73 10.38 -28.10
CA THR A 16 6.72 9.34 -27.85
C THR A 16 7.24 7.95 -28.23
N PHE A 17 7.93 7.83 -29.36
CA PHE A 17 8.53 6.57 -29.78
C PHE A 17 9.62 6.10 -28.81
N LEU A 18 10.48 7.00 -28.34
CA LEU A 18 11.49 6.67 -27.32
C LEU A 18 10.87 6.26 -26.00
N LEU A 19 9.80 6.93 -25.54
CA LEU A 19 9.04 6.54 -24.37
C LEU A 19 8.45 5.14 -24.55
N PHE A 20 7.79 4.88 -25.67
CA PHE A 20 7.25 3.56 -25.99
C PHE A 20 8.32 2.47 -25.95
N LEU A 21 9.53 2.73 -26.49
CA LEU A 21 10.65 1.79 -26.41
C LEU A 21 11.10 1.54 -24.97
N VAL A 22 11.20 2.57 -24.13
CA VAL A 22 11.56 2.41 -22.70
C VAL A 22 10.51 1.59 -21.96
N PHE A 23 9.23 1.83 -22.23
CA PHE A 23 8.13 1.06 -21.62
C PHE A 23 8.14 -0.41 -22.04
N THR A 24 8.33 -0.71 -23.33
CA THR A 24 8.30 -2.08 -23.85
C THR A 24 9.55 -2.88 -23.52
N LEU A 25 10.72 -2.27 -23.56
CA LEU A 25 12.00 -2.95 -23.34
C LEU A 25 12.35 -3.09 -21.86
N ASN A 26 11.74 -2.28 -20.99
CA ASN A 26 12.03 -2.24 -19.54
C ASN A 26 13.53 -2.42 -19.19
N PRO A 27 14.43 -1.58 -19.72
CA PRO A 27 15.86 -1.79 -19.58
C PRO A 27 16.25 -1.83 -18.10
N MET A 28 16.97 -2.89 -17.67
CA MET A 28 17.44 -3.10 -16.30
C MET A 28 16.32 -3.14 -15.24
N GLY A 29 15.05 -3.35 -15.60
CA GLY A 29 13.93 -3.36 -14.66
C GLY A 29 13.59 -1.99 -14.06
N ILE A 30 14.08 -0.90 -14.67
CA ILE A 30 13.85 0.47 -14.17
C ILE A 30 12.35 0.76 -14.06
N ARG A 31 11.57 0.31 -15.04
CA ARG A 31 10.13 0.46 -15.05
C ARG A 31 9.50 -0.21 -13.81
N THR A 32 9.74 -1.50 -13.60
CA THR A 32 9.14 -2.26 -12.49
C THR A 32 9.51 -1.69 -11.12
N SER A 33 10.75 -1.21 -10.96
CA SER A 33 11.19 -0.56 -9.72
C SER A 33 10.50 0.77 -9.48
N ALA A 34 10.30 1.57 -10.53
CA ALA A 34 9.62 2.85 -10.45
C ALA A 34 8.12 2.67 -10.19
N GLU A 35 7.47 1.67 -10.80
CA GLU A 35 6.08 1.29 -10.54
C GLU A 35 5.85 1.03 -9.07
N LYS A 36 6.61 0.11 -8.50
CA LYS A 36 6.51 -0.23 -7.09
C LYS A 36 6.72 0.99 -6.19
N HIS A 37 7.74 1.80 -6.48
CA HIS A 37 8.04 2.99 -5.68
C HIS A 37 6.90 4.02 -5.70
N ASN A 38 6.33 4.27 -6.88
CA ASN A 38 5.20 5.19 -7.04
C ASN A 38 3.94 4.64 -6.36
N GLU A 39 3.67 3.34 -6.50
CA GLU A 39 2.54 2.66 -5.85
C GLU A 39 2.66 2.77 -4.33
N ASP A 40 3.84 2.46 -3.76
CA ASP A 40 4.10 2.58 -2.33
C ASP A 40 3.86 4.01 -1.82
N HIS A 41 4.27 5.03 -2.59
CA HIS A 41 4.03 6.43 -2.22
C HIS A 41 2.56 6.80 -2.22
N ILE A 42 1.80 6.33 -3.22
CA ILE A 42 0.38 6.67 -3.31
C ILE A 42 -0.44 5.92 -2.26
N ILE A 43 -0.15 4.64 -2.02
CA ILE A 43 -0.77 3.89 -0.91
C ILE A 43 -0.53 4.63 0.41
N ARG A 44 0.69 5.12 0.64
CA ARG A 44 1.02 5.89 1.84
C ARG A 44 0.24 7.21 1.95
N ILE A 45 0.19 7.99 0.86
CA ILE A 45 -0.52 9.28 0.83
C ILE A 45 -2.02 9.07 1.03
N LEU A 46 -2.58 8.02 0.48
CA LEU A 46 -4.01 7.72 0.56
C LEU A 46 -4.41 6.89 1.79
N SER A 47 -3.45 6.38 2.56
CA SER A 47 -3.70 5.52 3.72
C SER A 47 -4.73 6.07 4.71
N PRO A 48 -4.84 7.40 4.97
CA PRO A 48 -5.86 7.94 5.85
C PRO A 48 -7.30 7.79 5.31
N TYR A 49 -7.44 7.49 4.02
CA TYR A 49 -8.75 7.37 3.35
C TYR A 49 -9.13 5.93 3.01
N PHE A 50 -8.21 4.96 3.15
CA PHE A 50 -8.50 3.57 2.77
C PHE A 50 -9.42 2.84 3.75
N ALA A 51 -9.46 3.25 5.02
CA ALA A 51 -10.34 2.67 6.01
C ALA A 51 -10.82 3.75 6.98
N ASP A 52 -12.13 3.87 7.14
CA ASP A 52 -12.74 4.80 8.09
C ASP A 52 -12.55 4.34 9.55
N SER A 53 -12.34 3.04 9.75
CA SER A 53 -12.18 2.40 11.04
C SER A 53 -11.37 1.12 10.92
N VAL A 54 -10.84 0.64 12.05
CA VAL A 54 -10.26 -0.70 12.13
C VAL A 54 -11.35 -1.74 11.88
N SER A 55 -11.01 -2.80 11.13
CA SER A 55 -11.92 -3.92 10.90
C SER A 55 -12.40 -4.53 12.22
N GLU A 56 -13.72 -4.68 12.34
CA GLU A 56 -14.34 -5.42 13.44
C GLU A 56 -14.49 -6.92 13.13
N GLU A 57 -14.18 -7.33 11.92
CA GLU A 57 -14.32 -8.71 11.43
C GLU A 57 -13.07 -9.56 11.66
N ILE A 58 -11.90 -8.93 11.96
CA ILE A 58 -10.61 -9.60 11.98
C ILE A 58 -9.85 -9.27 13.26
N THR A 59 -9.22 -10.28 13.85
CA THR A 59 -8.26 -10.10 14.96
C THR A 59 -7.02 -10.96 14.72
N VAL A 60 -5.85 -10.38 14.91
CA VAL A 60 -4.56 -11.06 14.80
C VAL A 60 -4.01 -11.31 16.19
N PHE A 61 -3.68 -12.56 16.52
CA PHE A 61 -2.94 -12.92 17.73
C PHE A 61 -1.48 -13.14 17.40
N LEU A 62 -0.61 -12.35 18.02
CA LEU A 62 0.83 -12.37 17.80
C LEU A 62 1.54 -13.27 18.81
N ILE A 63 2.26 -14.26 18.30
CA ILE A 63 3.23 -15.03 19.07
C ILE A 63 4.50 -14.18 19.10
N ASP A 64 4.58 -13.30 20.08
CA ASP A 64 5.63 -12.32 20.28
C ASP A 64 6.70 -12.79 21.28
N ASP A 65 7.70 -11.95 21.50
CA ASP A 65 8.79 -12.25 22.45
C ASP A 65 8.24 -12.46 23.86
N ALA A 66 7.20 -11.72 24.28
CA ALA A 66 6.56 -11.89 25.59
C ALA A 66 5.92 -13.28 25.73
N PHE A 67 5.28 -13.78 24.67
CA PHE A 67 4.73 -15.13 24.66
C PHE A 67 5.84 -16.18 24.76
N LEU A 68 6.94 -16.01 24.03
CA LEU A 68 8.09 -16.94 24.09
C LEU A 68 8.78 -16.90 25.46
N GLU A 69 8.93 -15.70 26.02
CA GLU A 69 9.49 -15.55 27.36
C GLU A 69 8.69 -16.31 28.43
N ARG A 70 7.37 -16.27 28.30
CA ARG A 70 6.45 -16.93 29.24
C ARG A 70 6.38 -18.45 29.03
N THR A 71 6.43 -18.91 27.78
CA THR A 71 6.36 -20.35 27.47
C THR A 71 7.71 -21.03 27.43
N LYS A 72 8.81 -20.26 27.33
CA LYS A 72 10.21 -20.73 27.23
C LYS A 72 10.46 -21.71 26.08
N GLN A 73 9.72 -21.59 24.97
CA GLN A 73 9.78 -22.53 23.85
C GLN A 73 9.69 -21.86 22.48
N TYR A 74 10.69 -22.12 21.67
CA TYR A 74 10.72 -21.78 20.24
C TYR A 74 11.27 -22.96 19.43
N PRO A 75 10.65 -23.35 18.31
CA PRO A 75 9.31 -22.93 17.85
C PRO A 75 8.23 -23.35 18.84
N VAL A 76 7.05 -22.66 18.78
CA VAL A 76 5.92 -22.95 19.67
C VAL A 76 5.50 -24.40 19.53
N ASN A 77 5.43 -25.14 20.63
CA ASN A 77 5.09 -26.55 20.62
C ASN A 77 3.61 -26.83 20.37
N TYR A 78 3.26 -28.03 19.94
CA TYR A 78 1.89 -28.44 19.64
C TYR A 78 0.95 -28.37 20.85
N SER A 79 1.48 -28.47 22.07
CA SER A 79 0.68 -28.33 23.29
C SER A 79 0.20 -26.89 23.49
N ASN A 80 1.08 -25.92 23.20
CA ASN A 80 0.74 -24.51 23.28
C ASN A 80 -0.20 -24.10 22.14
N LEU A 81 0.00 -24.56 20.91
CA LEU A 81 -0.95 -24.35 19.81
C LEU A 81 -2.34 -24.90 20.16
N ALA A 82 -2.39 -26.11 20.73
CA ALA A 82 -3.66 -26.71 21.18
C ALA A 82 -4.32 -25.90 22.33
N ARG A 83 -3.52 -25.25 23.19
CA ARG A 83 -4.02 -24.37 24.26
C ARG A 83 -4.59 -23.08 23.68
N LEU A 84 -3.87 -22.41 22.76
CA LEU A 84 -4.34 -21.22 22.08
C LEU A 84 -5.68 -21.49 21.39
N LEU A 85 -5.74 -22.51 20.54
CA LEU A 85 -6.97 -22.89 19.84
C LEU A 85 -8.11 -23.27 20.81
N LYS A 86 -7.80 -23.84 21.98
CA LYS A 86 -8.81 -24.13 23.00
C LYS A 86 -9.43 -22.84 23.54
N VAL A 87 -8.63 -21.85 23.88
CA VAL A 87 -9.11 -20.59 24.46
C VAL A 87 -9.85 -19.77 23.44
N ILE A 88 -9.31 -19.64 22.22
CA ILE A 88 -9.99 -18.98 21.12
C ILE A 88 -11.38 -19.59 20.88
N GLY A 89 -11.46 -20.93 20.86
CA GLY A 89 -12.73 -21.63 20.62
C GLY A 89 -13.80 -21.42 21.67
N ILE A 90 -13.45 -21.01 22.93
CA ILE A 90 -14.44 -20.67 23.95
C ILE A 90 -15.31 -19.48 23.52
N TYR A 91 -14.72 -18.57 22.74
CA TYR A 91 -15.36 -17.34 22.28
C TYR A 91 -16.05 -17.45 20.92
N LYS A 92 -16.06 -18.64 20.31
CA LYS A 92 -16.74 -18.95 19.04
C LYS A 92 -16.36 -17.98 17.91
N PRO A 93 -15.12 -18.05 17.40
CA PRO A 93 -14.73 -17.31 16.22
C PRO A 93 -15.42 -17.87 14.95
N ASP A 94 -15.50 -17.08 13.89
CA ASP A 94 -16.01 -17.54 12.58
C ASP A 94 -15.05 -18.51 11.91
N ALA A 95 -13.74 -18.21 11.99
CA ALA A 95 -12.67 -19.07 11.50
C ALA A 95 -11.37 -18.78 12.26
N VAL A 96 -10.44 -19.72 12.24
CA VAL A 96 -9.08 -19.53 12.79
C VAL A 96 -8.05 -19.96 11.75
N PHE A 97 -7.08 -19.10 11.49
CA PHE A 97 -5.94 -19.41 10.64
C PHE A 97 -4.64 -19.36 11.46
N PHE A 98 -3.78 -20.37 11.31
CA PHE A 98 -2.44 -20.39 11.88
C PHE A 98 -1.39 -20.16 10.78
N ASP A 99 -0.76 -19.01 10.80
CA ASP A 99 0.36 -18.65 9.91
C ASP A 99 1.67 -19.24 10.45
N ILE A 100 1.68 -20.55 10.54
CA ILE A 100 2.81 -21.34 11.05
C ILE A 100 2.97 -22.55 10.15
N LEU A 101 4.08 -22.60 9.41
CA LEU A 101 4.40 -23.72 8.57
C LEU A 101 4.79 -24.95 9.41
N GLN A 102 4.01 -26.02 9.27
CA GLN A 102 4.19 -27.27 10.01
C GLN A 102 4.64 -28.41 9.08
N HIS A 103 5.89 -28.33 8.62
CA HIS A 103 6.46 -29.31 7.70
C HIS A 103 7.09 -30.55 8.38
N GLN A 104 7.54 -30.39 9.61
CA GLN A 104 8.23 -31.41 10.38
C GLN A 104 7.70 -31.46 11.80
N GLU A 105 7.73 -32.65 12.42
CA GLU A 105 7.42 -32.79 13.82
C GLU A 105 8.59 -32.27 14.65
N HIS A 106 8.46 -31.06 15.20
CA HIS A 106 9.49 -30.36 15.95
C HIS A 106 9.36 -30.49 17.48
N SER A 107 8.27 -31.10 17.95
CA SER A 107 8.02 -31.31 19.36
C SER A 107 7.10 -32.52 19.57
N ASP A 108 7.08 -33.05 20.80
CA ASP A 108 6.14 -34.07 21.22
C ASP A 108 4.68 -33.52 21.26
N LYS A 109 3.71 -34.41 21.41
CA LYS A 109 2.27 -34.07 21.57
C LYS A 109 1.57 -33.56 20.29
N LEU A 110 2.08 -33.90 19.10
CA LEU A 110 1.35 -33.70 17.84
C LEU A 110 -0.07 -34.31 17.91
N SER A 111 -0.23 -35.46 18.56
CA SER A 111 -1.53 -36.09 18.76
C SER A 111 -2.52 -35.22 19.54
N LYS A 112 -2.06 -34.41 20.50
CA LYS A 112 -2.87 -33.45 21.24
C LYS A 112 -3.36 -32.31 20.34
N TRP A 113 -2.49 -31.83 19.44
CA TRP A 113 -2.82 -30.82 18.45
C TRP A 113 -3.88 -31.33 17.48
N ILE A 114 -3.65 -32.49 16.85
CA ILE A 114 -4.62 -33.14 15.95
C ILE A 114 -5.97 -33.36 16.64
N LYS A 115 -5.97 -33.84 17.89
CA LYS A 115 -7.21 -34.02 18.68
C LYS A 115 -7.93 -32.70 18.90
N ARG A 116 -7.20 -31.59 19.09
CA ARG A 116 -7.81 -30.25 19.27
C ARG A 116 -8.42 -29.75 17.96
N LEU A 117 -7.71 -29.88 16.82
CA LEU A 117 -8.23 -29.55 15.50
C LEU A 117 -9.55 -30.30 15.21
N LYS A 118 -9.57 -31.61 15.45
CA LYS A 118 -10.80 -32.44 15.27
C LYS A 118 -11.98 -32.03 16.14
N LYS A 119 -11.73 -31.36 17.27
CA LYS A 119 -12.77 -30.96 18.24
C LYS A 119 -13.26 -29.52 18.03
N SER A 120 -12.67 -28.80 17.11
CA SER A 120 -13.12 -27.46 16.79
C SER A 120 -14.44 -27.54 16.00
N ASP A 121 -15.41 -26.77 16.41
CA ASP A 121 -16.73 -26.61 15.80
C ASP A 121 -16.80 -25.43 14.82
N PHE A 122 -15.65 -24.87 14.51
CA PHE A 122 -15.42 -23.82 13.52
C PHE A 122 -14.25 -24.20 12.60
N PRO A 123 -14.19 -23.64 11.40
CA PRO A 123 -13.09 -23.90 10.46
C PRO A 123 -11.73 -23.49 11.02
N VAL A 124 -10.75 -24.39 10.91
CA VAL A 124 -9.33 -24.10 11.24
C VAL A 124 -8.48 -24.35 10.01
N LEU A 125 -7.76 -23.31 9.58
CA LEU A 125 -6.88 -23.33 8.43
C LEU A 125 -5.43 -23.29 8.90
N LEU A 126 -4.56 -23.98 8.17
CA LEU A 126 -3.11 -24.04 8.44
C LEU A 126 -2.33 -23.51 7.22
N ALA A 127 -1.20 -22.90 7.51
CA ALA A 127 -0.30 -22.39 6.48
C ALA A 127 0.26 -23.50 5.60
N SER A 128 0.34 -23.23 4.30
CA SER A 128 0.94 -24.08 3.28
C SER A 128 1.87 -23.27 2.39
N ALA A 129 2.99 -23.86 2.06
CA ALA A 129 3.89 -23.39 1.02
C ALA A 129 3.84 -24.36 -0.17
N PRO A 130 2.89 -24.22 -1.12
CA PRO A 130 2.58 -25.24 -2.11
C PRO A 130 3.75 -25.68 -2.97
N ASN A 131 4.72 -24.80 -3.24
CA ASN A 131 5.93 -25.12 -3.98
C ASN A 131 6.90 -26.02 -3.20
N TYR A 132 6.82 -26.03 -1.84
CA TYR A 132 7.64 -26.85 -0.96
C TYR A 132 6.90 -28.08 -0.43
N ASP A 133 5.56 -28.07 -0.49
CA ASP A 133 4.70 -29.19 -0.11
C ASP A 133 4.60 -30.18 -1.27
N SER A 134 5.58 -31.08 -1.40
CA SER A 134 5.55 -32.07 -2.47
C SER A 134 4.29 -32.97 -2.38
N PRO A 135 3.69 -33.37 -3.51
CA PRO A 135 2.57 -34.32 -3.54
C PRO A 135 2.85 -35.61 -2.78
N GLN A 136 4.11 -36.04 -2.74
CA GLN A 136 4.54 -37.24 -2.00
C GLN A 136 4.39 -37.07 -0.48
N ARG A 137 4.70 -35.89 0.06
CA ARG A 137 4.50 -35.59 1.49
C ARG A 137 3.03 -35.54 1.89
N LEU A 138 2.17 -35.06 1.02
CA LEU A 138 0.72 -35.04 1.25
C LEU A 138 0.10 -36.42 1.17
N SER A 139 0.66 -37.35 0.38
CA SER A 139 0.17 -38.72 0.22
C SER A 139 0.77 -39.71 1.20
N ASP A 140 1.91 -39.40 1.86
CA ASP A 140 2.54 -40.29 2.84
C ASP A 140 1.80 -40.25 4.18
N PRO A 141 1.14 -41.38 4.60
CA PRO A 141 0.39 -41.43 5.86
C PRO A 141 1.24 -41.15 7.12
N ASN A 142 2.57 -41.33 7.04
CA ASN A 142 3.46 -41.06 8.15
C ASN A 142 3.83 -39.57 8.25
N SER A 143 3.69 -38.82 7.18
CA SER A 143 4.02 -37.41 7.20
C SER A 143 3.07 -36.60 8.08
N ILE A 144 3.60 -35.56 8.71
CA ILE A 144 2.81 -34.61 9.48
C ILE A 144 1.79 -33.88 8.59
N ARG A 145 2.18 -33.54 7.34
CA ARG A 145 1.30 -32.85 6.40
C ARG A 145 0.07 -33.69 6.05
N HIS A 146 0.23 -34.98 5.81
CA HIS A 146 -0.91 -35.88 5.61
C HIS A 146 -1.80 -35.95 6.84
N LYS A 147 -1.23 -36.14 8.05
CA LYS A 147 -2.00 -36.21 9.30
C LYS A 147 -2.81 -34.92 9.55
N LEU A 148 -2.23 -33.76 9.25
CA LEU A 148 -2.91 -32.48 9.42
C LEU A 148 -3.97 -32.23 8.34
N SER A 149 -3.76 -32.65 7.10
CA SER A 149 -4.74 -32.51 6.00
C SER A 149 -6.03 -33.29 6.24
N GLN A 150 -6.01 -34.30 7.10
CA GLN A 150 -7.21 -35.07 7.47
C GLN A 150 -8.11 -34.34 8.49
N VAL A 151 -7.65 -33.20 9.07
CA VAL A 151 -8.32 -32.53 10.18
C VAL A 151 -8.40 -31.02 10.03
N SER A 152 -7.78 -30.47 9.02
CA SER A 152 -7.72 -29.01 8.76
C SER A 152 -7.55 -28.76 7.27
N GLN A 153 -7.94 -27.59 6.80
CA GLN A 153 -7.68 -27.09 5.47
C GLN A 153 -6.31 -26.40 5.43
N PHE A 154 -5.68 -26.41 4.25
CA PHE A 154 -4.44 -25.67 4.00
C PHE A 154 -4.69 -24.49 3.08
N SER A 155 -4.10 -23.34 3.42
CA SER A 155 -4.12 -22.14 2.60
C SER A 155 -2.70 -21.69 2.26
N ALA A 156 -2.49 -21.23 1.05
CA ALA A 156 -1.18 -20.82 0.58
C ALA A 156 -0.74 -19.49 1.22
N VAL A 157 0.49 -19.48 1.77
CA VAL A 157 1.13 -18.31 2.38
C VAL A 157 2.35 -17.81 1.61
N MET A 158 2.80 -18.57 0.60
CA MET A 158 4.00 -18.24 -0.17
C MET A 158 3.73 -18.37 -1.67
N TRP A 159 4.26 -17.42 -2.42
CA TRP A 159 4.24 -17.39 -3.89
C TRP A 159 5.48 -16.67 -4.42
N SER A 160 5.90 -17.00 -5.65
CA SER A 160 7.07 -16.40 -6.31
C SER A 160 6.71 -15.51 -7.50
N ASP A 161 5.53 -15.71 -8.08
CA ASP A 161 5.23 -15.19 -9.42
C ASP A 161 4.52 -13.83 -9.41
N TYR A 162 4.01 -13.41 -8.26
CA TYR A 162 3.19 -12.21 -8.11
C TYR A 162 3.91 -11.02 -7.47
N GLN A 163 5.20 -11.12 -7.27
CA GLN A 163 6.03 -10.07 -6.65
C GLN A 163 5.48 -9.63 -5.29
N HIS A 164 5.08 -8.35 -5.17
CA HIS A 164 4.51 -7.75 -3.96
C HIS A 164 2.97 -7.72 -3.97
N TYR A 165 2.33 -8.19 -5.06
CA TYR A 165 0.88 -8.29 -5.16
C TYR A 165 0.35 -9.52 -4.44
N TYR A 166 -0.89 -9.43 -3.98
CA TYR A 166 -1.55 -10.53 -3.28
C TYR A 166 -2.44 -11.33 -4.24
N PRO A 167 -2.06 -12.55 -4.64
CA PRO A 167 -2.90 -13.39 -5.48
C PRO A 167 -4.03 -14.02 -4.67
N PHE A 168 -5.15 -14.32 -5.30
CA PHE A 168 -6.24 -15.07 -4.67
C PHE A 168 -6.02 -16.59 -4.76
N SER A 169 -5.26 -17.04 -5.73
CA SER A 169 -4.82 -18.43 -5.84
C SER A 169 -3.41 -18.51 -6.40
N VAL A 170 -2.72 -19.60 -6.08
CA VAL A 170 -1.39 -19.91 -6.60
C VAL A 170 -1.38 -21.30 -7.21
N THR A 171 -0.72 -21.45 -8.35
CA THR A 171 -0.61 -22.75 -9.02
C THR A 171 0.70 -23.42 -8.62
N ALA A 172 0.62 -24.60 -8.05
CA ALA A 172 1.77 -25.42 -7.74
C ALA A 172 1.49 -26.89 -8.09
N HIS A 173 2.45 -27.58 -8.68
CA HIS A 173 2.34 -28.97 -9.10
C HIS A 173 1.08 -29.25 -9.97
N GLY A 174 0.70 -28.29 -10.81
CA GLY A 174 -0.48 -28.37 -11.70
C GLY A 174 -1.84 -28.28 -11.00
N LYS A 175 -1.86 -27.86 -9.73
CA LYS A 175 -3.08 -27.61 -8.96
C LYS A 175 -3.16 -26.15 -8.50
N SER A 176 -4.36 -25.61 -8.47
CA SER A 176 -4.64 -24.32 -7.87
C SER A 176 -4.84 -24.48 -6.36
N HIS A 177 -4.24 -23.56 -5.59
CA HIS A 177 -4.34 -23.49 -4.14
C HIS A 177 -4.82 -22.10 -3.76
N ASP A 178 -5.91 -22.01 -3.02
CA ASP A 178 -6.40 -20.73 -2.48
C ASP A 178 -5.38 -20.14 -1.50
N THR A 179 -5.18 -18.83 -1.58
CA THR A 179 -4.42 -18.09 -0.57
C THR A 179 -5.24 -17.91 0.71
N VAL A 180 -4.61 -17.42 1.76
CA VAL A 180 -5.26 -17.27 3.07
C VAL A 180 -6.48 -16.35 3.00
N ALA A 181 -6.33 -15.16 2.39
CA ALA A 181 -7.45 -14.24 2.27
C ALA A 181 -8.60 -14.82 1.47
N SER A 182 -8.33 -15.54 0.38
CA SER A 182 -9.36 -16.24 -0.41
C SER A 182 -10.11 -17.28 0.41
N SER A 183 -9.36 -18.16 1.09
CA SER A 183 -9.96 -19.23 1.90
C SER A 183 -10.82 -18.68 3.02
N LEU A 184 -10.32 -17.65 3.73
CA LEU A 184 -11.05 -17.03 4.84
C LEU A 184 -12.25 -16.22 4.35
N TYR A 185 -12.14 -15.54 3.21
CA TYR A 185 -13.26 -14.79 2.62
C TYR A 185 -14.39 -15.72 2.18
N LYS A 186 -14.07 -16.89 1.62
CA LYS A 186 -15.09 -17.92 1.29
C LYS A 186 -15.86 -18.35 2.52
N ILE A 187 -15.17 -18.61 3.64
CA ILE A 187 -15.81 -18.96 4.91
C ILE A 187 -16.62 -17.78 5.46
N TRP A 188 -16.07 -16.56 5.37
CA TRP A 188 -16.78 -15.36 5.81
C TRP A 188 -18.08 -15.16 5.00
N CYS A 189 -18.06 -15.38 3.69
CA CYS A 189 -19.24 -15.33 2.84
C CYS A 189 -20.33 -16.36 3.20
N GLU A 190 -19.94 -17.55 3.64
CA GLU A 190 -20.91 -18.54 4.14
C GLU A 190 -21.66 -18.04 5.39
N ASN A 191 -20.99 -17.26 6.23
CA ASN A 191 -21.58 -16.67 7.45
C ASN A 191 -22.30 -15.33 7.18
N HIS A 192 -21.94 -14.61 6.11
CA HIS A 192 -22.45 -13.27 5.77
C HIS A 192 -22.89 -13.19 4.30
N PRO A 193 -23.82 -14.03 3.83
CA PRO A 193 -24.18 -14.12 2.40
C PRO A 193 -24.72 -12.80 1.84
N GLU A 194 -25.35 -11.96 2.69
CA GLU A 194 -25.91 -10.67 2.28
C GLU A 194 -24.84 -9.59 2.00
N ARG A 195 -23.62 -9.78 2.50
CA ARG A 195 -22.49 -8.85 2.33
C ARG A 195 -21.42 -9.40 1.39
N CYS A 196 -21.60 -10.63 0.91
CA CYS A 196 -20.66 -11.30 0.05
C CYS A 196 -20.74 -10.74 -1.38
N ALA A 197 -19.59 -10.50 -2.00
CA ALA A 197 -19.51 -9.98 -3.36
C ALA A 197 -19.79 -11.04 -4.44
N TYR A 198 -19.90 -12.30 -4.09
CA TYR A 198 -20.23 -13.40 -5.00
C TYR A 198 -21.23 -14.36 -4.35
N ASN A 199 -21.88 -15.21 -5.14
CA ASN A 199 -22.76 -16.25 -4.60
C ASN A 199 -21.91 -17.43 -4.08
N PRO A 200 -21.91 -17.73 -2.75
CA PRO A 200 -21.14 -18.83 -2.18
C PRO A 200 -21.42 -20.20 -2.78
N ASP A 201 -22.62 -20.41 -3.31
CA ASP A 201 -23.01 -21.66 -3.98
C ASP A 201 -22.39 -21.80 -5.39
N ASN A 202 -21.79 -20.72 -5.93
CA ASN A 202 -21.18 -20.68 -7.26
C ASN A 202 -19.67 -20.42 -7.19
N SER A 203 -18.89 -21.47 -7.03
CA SER A 203 -17.42 -21.35 -6.93
C SER A 203 -16.73 -20.77 -8.19
N SER A 204 -17.35 -20.87 -9.36
CA SER A 204 -16.80 -20.31 -10.60
C SER A 204 -16.89 -18.80 -10.62
N GLU A 205 -17.92 -18.22 -10.00
CA GLU A 205 -18.08 -16.77 -9.88
C GLU A 205 -16.96 -16.12 -9.04
N PHE A 206 -16.54 -16.81 -7.97
CA PHE A 206 -15.37 -16.35 -7.22
C PHE A 206 -14.12 -16.23 -8.08
N SER A 207 -13.82 -17.28 -8.86
CA SER A 207 -12.63 -17.31 -9.71
C SER A 207 -12.68 -16.26 -10.84
N GLU A 208 -13.87 -15.90 -11.30
CA GLU A 208 -14.07 -14.86 -12.31
C GLU A 208 -13.87 -13.46 -11.73
N LYS A 209 -14.50 -13.17 -10.58
CA LYS A 209 -14.44 -11.85 -9.93
C LYS A 209 -13.10 -11.55 -9.28
N PHE A 210 -12.40 -12.56 -8.79
CA PHE A 210 -11.12 -12.46 -8.08
C PHE A 210 -9.97 -13.08 -8.89
N SER A 211 -9.93 -12.79 -10.21
CA SER A 211 -8.90 -13.32 -11.11
C SER A 211 -7.58 -12.56 -11.04
N ASP A 212 -7.65 -11.23 -10.85
CA ASP A 212 -6.49 -10.37 -10.88
C ASP A 212 -5.87 -10.23 -9.49
N PRO A 213 -4.53 -10.23 -9.37
CA PRO A 213 -3.87 -10.05 -8.08
C PRO A 213 -4.21 -8.69 -7.46
N MET A 214 -4.41 -8.69 -6.14
CA MET A 214 -4.77 -7.49 -5.39
C MET A 214 -3.54 -6.64 -5.08
N ILE A 215 -3.72 -5.34 -5.18
CA ILE A 215 -2.83 -4.33 -4.62
C ILE A 215 -3.35 -4.01 -3.22
N VAL A 216 -2.68 -4.53 -2.23
CA VAL A 216 -3.12 -4.40 -0.83
C VAL A 216 -3.10 -2.95 -0.39
N GLN A 217 -4.25 -2.44 0.01
CA GLN A 217 -4.41 -1.10 0.55
C GLN A 217 -4.22 -1.12 2.06
N TRP A 218 -3.23 -0.37 2.53
CA TRP A 218 -2.86 -0.32 3.94
C TRP A 218 -3.47 0.92 4.60
N GLY A 219 -4.42 0.71 5.50
CA GLY A 219 -4.97 1.79 6.33
C GLY A 219 -4.04 2.19 7.47
N ASN A 220 -4.29 3.34 8.08
CA ASN A 220 -3.55 3.85 9.22
C ASN A 220 -4.38 3.91 10.53
N GLN A 221 -5.56 3.32 10.53
CA GLN A 221 -6.44 3.31 11.69
C GLN A 221 -5.95 2.34 12.76
N PHE A 222 -6.27 2.62 14.02
CA PHE A 222 -5.89 1.85 15.19
C PHE A 222 -7.09 1.59 16.11
N ASN A 223 -7.18 0.38 16.64
CA ASN A 223 -8.20 0.03 17.64
C ASN A 223 -7.66 0.31 19.06
N PRO A 224 -8.17 1.30 19.79
CA PRO A 224 -7.68 1.62 21.13
C PRO A 224 -7.90 0.50 22.15
N ASP A 225 -8.88 -0.37 21.97
CA ASP A 225 -9.17 -1.48 22.89
C ASP A 225 -8.02 -2.49 22.99
N GLN A 226 -7.19 -2.59 21.94
CA GLN A 226 -6.04 -3.50 21.92
C GLN A 226 -4.81 -2.96 22.67
N ALA A 227 -4.73 -1.65 22.95
CA ALA A 227 -3.54 -1.03 23.52
C ALA A 227 -3.06 -1.67 24.83
N SER A 228 -4.00 -2.13 25.66
CA SER A 228 -3.68 -2.81 26.91
C SER A 228 -3.24 -4.27 26.76
N LEU A 229 -3.46 -4.88 25.59
CA LEU A 229 -3.18 -6.28 25.27
C LEU A 229 -1.98 -6.46 24.32
N LEU A 230 -1.44 -5.38 23.80
CA LEU A 230 -0.22 -5.36 23.01
C LEU A 230 0.98 -5.08 23.92
N TYR A 231 1.89 -6.05 24.03
CA TYR A 231 3.20 -5.84 24.65
C TYR A 231 4.15 -5.20 23.64
N MET A 232 3.81 -3.98 23.18
CA MET A 232 4.68 -3.23 22.29
C MET A 232 5.72 -2.46 23.10
N ASN A 233 6.99 -2.63 22.75
CA ASN A 233 8.10 -1.84 23.31
C ASN A 233 8.02 -0.36 22.93
N GLU A 234 7.27 -0.02 21.89
CA GLU A 234 7.06 1.34 21.42
C GLU A 234 5.57 1.67 21.47
N LYS A 235 5.25 2.85 22.03
CA LYS A 235 3.88 3.34 22.05
C LYS A 235 3.36 3.50 20.63
N CYS A 236 2.22 2.89 20.36
CA CYS A 236 1.44 3.16 19.17
C CYS A 236 0.84 4.57 19.34
N GLU A 237 1.37 5.53 18.62
CA GLU A 237 0.85 6.88 18.59
C GLU A 237 0.00 7.04 17.33
N VAL A 238 -1.29 7.29 17.53
CA VAL A 238 -2.21 7.69 16.47
C VAL A 238 -2.27 9.20 16.44
N SER A 239 -2.13 9.77 15.26
CA SER A 239 -2.31 11.21 15.09
C SER A 239 -3.81 11.56 15.17
N ASP A 240 -4.16 12.53 16.00
CA ASP A 240 -5.50 13.13 16.05
C ASP A 240 -5.75 14.09 14.87
N ASP A 241 -4.80 14.16 13.93
CA ASP A 241 -4.89 15.02 12.76
C ASP A 241 -6.01 14.58 11.83
N SER A 242 -6.66 15.55 11.18
CA SER A 242 -7.60 15.25 10.10
C SER A 242 -6.91 14.50 8.95
N PRO A 243 -7.62 13.69 8.16
CA PRO A 243 -7.03 12.97 7.02
C PRO A 243 -6.24 13.88 6.07
N LEU A 244 -6.73 15.10 5.84
CA LEU A 244 -6.02 16.09 5.01
C LEU A 244 -4.69 16.52 5.64
N GLN A 245 -4.66 16.75 6.96
CA GLN A 245 -3.43 17.12 7.67
C GLN A 245 -2.43 15.98 7.66
N GLN A 246 -2.88 14.73 7.82
CA GLN A 246 -2.02 13.55 7.70
C GLN A 246 -1.40 13.44 6.31
N VAL A 247 -2.16 13.67 5.24
CA VAL A 247 -1.64 13.71 3.86
C VAL A 247 -0.56 14.80 3.72
N ILE A 248 -0.80 15.99 4.28
CA ILE A 248 0.19 17.09 4.25
C ILE A 248 1.47 16.68 5.00
N ASN A 249 1.35 16.07 6.18
CA ASN A 249 2.46 15.61 6.99
C ASN A 249 3.28 14.53 6.24
N ILE A 250 2.62 13.56 5.61
CA ILE A 250 3.28 12.56 4.77
C ILE A 250 4.02 13.23 3.61
N PHE A 251 3.42 14.20 2.94
CA PHE A 251 4.06 14.93 1.84
C PHE A 251 5.28 15.73 2.30
N VAL A 252 5.20 16.38 3.47
CA VAL A 252 6.34 17.05 4.11
C VAL A 252 7.46 16.05 4.42
N GLY A 253 7.13 14.90 5.01
CA GLY A 253 8.09 13.82 5.26
C GLY A 253 8.77 13.31 4.00
N LEU A 254 8.01 13.14 2.90
CA LEU A 254 8.56 12.69 1.60
C LEU A 254 9.51 13.71 0.98
N THR A 255 9.27 15.00 1.19
CA THR A 255 10.13 16.07 0.66
C THR A 255 11.34 16.35 1.55
N GLY A 256 11.30 15.95 2.81
CA GLY A 256 12.35 16.23 3.81
C GLY A 256 12.58 17.71 4.08
N GLN A 257 11.69 18.59 3.60
CA GLN A 257 11.87 20.03 3.73
C GLN A 257 11.63 20.54 5.16
N GLY A 258 12.66 21.10 5.74
CA GLY A 258 12.59 21.73 7.07
C GLY A 258 12.78 20.78 8.25
N ILE A 259 13.00 19.50 7.99
CA ILE A 259 13.22 18.47 9.01
C ILE A 259 14.66 17.98 8.89
N SER A 260 15.43 18.14 9.96
CA SER A 260 16.84 17.70 10.03
C SER A 260 17.01 16.34 10.74
N ASP A 261 15.96 15.88 11.42
CA ASP A 261 15.97 14.65 12.18
C ASP A 261 15.31 13.53 11.38
N GLN A 262 16.06 12.43 11.16
CA GLN A 262 15.58 11.26 10.42
C GLN A 262 14.46 10.53 11.17
N ASP A 263 14.49 10.54 12.51
CA ASP A 263 13.46 9.91 13.33
C ASP A 263 12.13 10.68 13.23
N GLU A 264 12.19 11.99 13.08
CA GLU A 264 11.00 12.82 12.86
C GLU A 264 10.40 12.58 11.46
N ILE A 265 11.25 12.46 10.43
CA ILE A 265 10.82 12.06 9.07
C ILE A 265 10.15 10.70 9.11
N ASP A 266 10.74 9.72 9.77
CA ASP A 266 10.17 8.37 9.88
C ASP A 266 8.82 8.37 10.60
N LYS A 267 8.62 9.18 11.63
CA LYS A 267 7.33 9.33 12.31
C LYS A 267 6.24 9.91 11.41
N LEU A 268 6.59 10.84 10.53
CA LEU A 268 5.64 11.40 9.55
C LEU A 268 5.29 10.42 8.43
N LEU A 269 6.22 9.53 8.08
CA LEU A 269 6.07 8.61 6.95
C LEU A 269 5.45 7.27 7.32
N ARG A 270 5.55 6.85 8.58
CA ARG A 270 5.17 5.50 9.01
C ARG A 270 4.27 5.52 10.23
N VAL A 271 3.26 4.65 10.17
CA VAL A 271 2.38 4.39 11.31
C VAL A 271 2.91 3.16 12.04
N ARG A 272 3.24 3.30 13.32
CA ARG A 272 3.77 2.20 14.14
C ARG A 272 2.69 1.26 14.68
N CYS A 273 1.42 1.66 14.57
CA CYS A 273 0.29 0.86 15.01
C CYS A 273 0.00 -0.28 14.04
N PRO A 274 -0.48 -1.45 14.52
CA PRO A 274 -0.91 -2.51 13.63
C PRO A 274 -2.04 -2.09 12.69
N PRO A 275 -2.04 -2.54 11.43
CA PRO A 275 -3.04 -2.17 10.42
C PRO A 275 -4.44 -2.75 10.67
N VAL A 276 -4.53 -3.79 11.50
CA VAL A 276 -5.77 -4.46 11.95
C VAL A 276 -5.68 -4.72 13.44
N THR A 277 -6.82 -5.06 14.08
CA THR A 277 -6.84 -5.41 15.51
C THR A 277 -5.81 -6.51 15.79
N ALA A 278 -4.81 -6.23 16.63
CA ALA A 278 -3.76 -7.15 16.99
C ALA A 278 -3.60 -7.25 18.51
N VAL A 279 -3.34 -8.45 19.00
CA VAL A 279 -3.24 -8.76 20.42
C VAL A 279 -2.11 -9.76 20.64
N SER A 280 -1.30 -9.58 21.69
CA SER A 280 -0.33 -10.61 22.07
C SER A 280 -1.01 -11.93 22.42
N ALA A 281 -0.52 -13.04 21.88
CA ALA A 281 -1.01 -14.38 22.24
C ALA A 281 -0.83 -14.71 23.74
N THR A 282 -0.02 -13.92 24.46
CA THR A 282 0.11 -14.00 25.92
C THR A 282 -1.23 -13.81 26.62
N ALA A 283 -2.09 -12.92 26.11
CA ALA A 283 -3.42 -12.70 26.65
C ALA A 283 -4.30 -13.97 26.67
N LEU A 284 -4.06 -14.91 25.73
CA LEU A 284 -4.79 -16.20 25.67
C LEU A 284 -4.29 -17.24 26.68
N ILE A 285 -3.11 -17.02 27.29
CA ILE A 285 -2.54 -17.96 28.27
C ILE A 285 -2.55 -17.40 29.70
N ASP A 286 -3.03 -16.18 29.87
CA ASP A 286 -3.15 -15.53 31.18
C ASP A 286 -4.24 -16.21 32.08
N SER A 287 -4.10 -16.01 33.38
CA SER A 287 -5.15 -16.38 34.33
C SER A 287 -6.36 -15.47 34.09
N GLY A 288 -7.52 -16.04 33.81
CA GLY A 288 -8.73 -15.27 33.49
C GLY A 288 -8.99 -15.10 31.99
N ALA A 289 -8.10 -15.59 31.11
CA ALA A 289 -8.34 -15.57 29.66
C ALA A 289 -9.65 -16.26 29.22
N VAL A 290 -10.21 -17.12 30.01
CA VAL A 290 -11.46 -17.86 29.75
C VAL A 290 -12.71 -17.00 30.01
N ASP A 291 -12.61 -16.01 30.90
CA ASP A 291 -13.72 -15.17 31.36
C ASP A 291 -13.50 -13.68 31.01
N SER A 292 -12.64 -13.38 30.07
CA SER A 292 -12.32 -12.01 29.69
C SER A 292 -13.36 -11.42 28.72
N ASP A 293 -14.09 -10.39 29.16
CA ASP A 293 -15.04 -9.67 28.31
C ASP A 293 -14.34 -8.98 27.13
N LEU A 294 -13.10 -8.51 27.33
CA LEU A 294 -12.31 -7.92 26.26
C LEU A 294 -11.93 -8.94 25.19
N LEU A 295 -11.44 -10.14 25.58
CA LEU A 295 -11.19 -11.22 24.64
C LEU A 295 -12.47 -11.68 23.94
N ARG A 296 -13.61 -11.68 24.64
CA ARG A 296 -14.91 -11.96 24.04
C ARG A 296 -15.21 -10.97 22.92
N LYS A 297 -15.06 -9.67 23.16
CA LYS A 297 -15.27 -8.61 22.16
C LYS A 297 -14.32 -8.75 20.95
N LEU A 298 -13.10 -9.21 21.18
CA LEU A 298 -12.05 -9.32 20.16
C LEU A 298 -12.05 -10.64 19.39
N ILE A 299 -12.81 -11.65 19.82
CA ILE A 299 -12.78 -12.99 19.20
C ILE A 299 -14.16 -13.42 18.68
N SER A 300 -15.25 -13.11 19.41
CA SER A 300 -16.58 -13.63 19.04
C SER A 300 -17.01 -13.12 17.67
N ASN A 301 -17.45 -14.04 16.81
CA ASN A 301 -17.89 -13.76 15.44
C ASN A 301 -16.85 -12.99 14.61
N ARG A 302 -15.57 -13.28 14.83
CA ARG A 302 -14.46 -12.70 14.06
C ARG A 302 -13.61 -13.80 13.43
N THR A 303 -12.96 -13.46 12.33
CA THR A 303 -11.90 -14.27 11.76
C THR A 303 -10.60 -14.02 12.52
N ILE A 304 -10.00 -15.07 13.03
CA ILE A 304 -8.80 -15.00 13.86
C ILE A 304 -7.59 -15.50 13.08
N LEU A 305 -6.54 -14.69 13.02
CA LEU A 305 -5.24 -15.11 12.47
C LEU A 305 -4.22 -15.18 13.61
N VAL A 306 -3.38 -16.20 13.59
CA VAL A 306 -2.30 -16.40 14.58
C VAL A 306 -0.98 -16.50 13.84
N GLY A 307 -0.04 -15.60 14.13
CA GLY A 307 1.27 -15.57 13.48
C GLY A 307 2.39 -15.14 14.41
N TYR A 308 3.64 -15.23 13.93
CA TYR A 308 4.82 -14.79 14.69
C TYR A 308 5.08 -13.29 14.47
N ASP A 309 5.45 -12.62 15.58
CA ASP A 309 6.04 -11.27 15.57
C ASP A 309 7.21 -11.25 16.57
N LEU A 310 8.38 -11.65 16.10
CA LEU A 310 9.56 -11.87 16.94
C LEU A 310 10.67 -10.89 16.57
N THR A 311 11.34 -10.34 17.57
CA THR A 311 12.56 -9.55 17.36
C THR A 311 13.62 -10.39 16.65
N GLY A 312 14.04 -9.93 15.45
CA GLY A 312 14.97 -10.68 14.61
C GLY A 312 14.34 -11.85 13.83
N GLY A 313 13.02 -11.99 13.85
CA GLY A 313 12.30 -12.96 13.02
C GLY A 313 12.46 -12.70 11.53
N SER A 314 12.37 -13.77 10.73
CA SER A 314 12.50 -13.69 9.26
C SER A 314 11.16 -13.56 8.53
N ASP A 315 10.05 -13.78 9.22
CA ASP A 315 8.71 -13.70 8.65
C ASP A 315 8.17 -12.25 8.68
N LEU A 316 8.83 -11.40 7.88
CA LEU A 316 8.49 -9.99 7.80
C LEU A 316 8.10 -9.62 6.37
N VAL A 317 7.05 -8.83 6.25
CA VAL A 317 6.63 -8.17 5.00
C VAL A 317 6.89 -6.67 5.09
N THR A 318 7.05 -6.02 3.95
CA THR A 318 7.21 -4.57 3.88
C THR A 318 5.89 -3.92 3.48
N SER A 319 5.30 -3.18 4.42
CA SER A 319 4.15 -2.32 4.15
C SER A 319 4.61 -0.91 3.78
N PRO A 320 4.02 -0.27 2.77
CA PRO A 320 4.30 1.14 2.47
C PRO A 320 4.02 2.08 3.65
N VAL A 321 3.03 1.74 4.47
CA VAL A 321 2.53 2.58 5.58
C VAL A 321 3.22 2.25 6.91
N HIS A 322 3.38 0.96 7.21
CA HIS A 322 3.85 0.49 8.53
C HIS A 322 5.35 0.10 8.53
N GLY A 323 6.00 0.07 7.37
CA GLY A 323 7.36 -0.43 7.25
C GLY A 323 7.43 -1.96 7.34
N LYS A 324 8.40 -2.50 8.06
CA LYS A 324 8.54 -3.95 8.26
C LYS A 324 7.64 -4.42 9.39
N ILE A 325 6.74 -5.33 9.08
CA ILE A 325 5.77 -5.92 10.02
C ILE A 325 5.67 -7.43 9.82
N ALA A 326 5.09 -8.14 10.78
CA ALA A 326 4.89 -9.58 10.71
C ALA A 326 4.08 -10.01 9.48
N GLY A 327 4.47 -11.14 8.86
CA GLY A 327 3.87 -11.64 7.61
C GLY A 327 2.37 -11.88 7.70
N VAL A 328 1.87 -12.30 8.84
CA VAL A 328 0.45 -12.53 9.11
C VAL A 328 -0.43 -11.30 8.82
N PHE A 329 0.11 -10.09 8.96
CA PHE A 329 -0.62 -8.86 8.64
C PHE A 329 -0.92 -8.70 7.14
N MET A 330 -0.07 -9.22 6.26
CA MET A 330 -0.35 -9.21 4.82
C MET A 330 -1.66 -9.97 4.53
N HIS A 331 -1.83 -11.13 5.14
CA HIS A 331 -3.04 -11.93 4.99
C HIS A 331 -4.27 -11.27 5.63
N ALA A 332 -4.09 -10.69 6.81
CA ALA A 332 -5.18 -10.02 7.52
C ALA A 332 -5.67 -8.76 6.79
N VAL A 333 -4.76 -7.92 6.29
CA VAL A 333 -5.12 -6.72 5.53
C VAL A 333 -5.68 -7.08 4.16
N ALA A 334 -5.16 -8.12 3.49
CA ALA A 334 -5.73 -8.61 2.25
C ALA A 334 -7.18 -9.09 2.45
N LEU A 335 -7.45 -9.81 3.54
CA LEU A 335 -8.81 -10.22 3.91
C LEU A 335 -9.70 -9.00 4.21
N ASP A 336 -9.21 -8.02 4.96
CA ASP A 336 -9.96 -6.78 5.25
C ASP A 336 -10.31 -6.03 3.96
N ASN A 337 -9.39 -5.97 3.01
CA ASN A 337 -9.62 -5.31 1.73
C ASN A 337 -10.77 -5.97 0.95
N ILE A 338 -10.79 -7.30 0.85
CA ILE A 338 -11.89 -7.98 0.11
C ILE A 338 -13.21 -7.98 0.88
N ILE A 339 -13.21 -7.95 2.20
CA ILE A 339 -14.44 -7.78 2.99
C ILE A 339 -15.03 -6.38 2.77
N ARG A 340 -14.18 -5.34 2.70
CA ARG A 340 -14.61 -3.95 2.53
C ARG A 340 -15.04 -3.60 1.11
N TYR A 341 -14.26 -4.05 0.14
CA TYR A 341 -14.39 -3.60 -1.24
C TYR A 341 -15.06 -4.66 -2.14
N GLY A 342 -15.17 -5.91 -1.68
CA GLY A 342 -15.72 -6.99 -2.50
C GLY A 342 -14.91 -7.20 -3.76
N ASP A 343 -15.61 -7.28 -4.89
CA ASP A 343 -15.03 -7.39 -6.23
C ASP A 343 -14.52 -6.06 -6.81
N ASP A 344 -14.76 -4.94 -6.10
CA ASP A 344 -14.26 -3.60 -6.43
C ASP A 344 -12.96 -3.28 -5.66
N TYR A 345 -12.06 -4.26 -5.54
CA TYR A 345 -10.75 -4.12 -4.89
C TYR A 345 -9.71 -3.48 -5.82
N TRP A 346 -8.63 -2.93 -5.26
CA TRP A 346 -7.49 -2.46 -6.07
C TRP A 346 -6.74 -3.66 -6.65
N HIS A 347 -6.63 -3.70 -7.97
CA HIS A 347 -6.06 -4.84 -8.67
C HIS A 347 -4.97 -4.42 -9.67
N VAL A 348 -4.12 -5.38 -10.01
CA VAL A 348 -3.12 -5.20 -11.05
C VAL A 348 -3.86 -5.01 -12.38
N PRO A 349 -3.52 -3.96 -13.15
CA PRO A 349 -4.15 -3.72 -14.44
C PRO A 349 -3.98 -4.92 -15.38
N PRO A 350 -5.04 -5.36 -16.06
CA PRO A 350 -4.96 -6.52 -16.94
C PRO A 350 -3.98 -6.29 -18.10
N ALA A 351 -3.22 -7.32 -18.45
CA ALA A 351 -2.33 -7.30 -19.60
C ALA A 351 -3.13 -7.29 -20.92
N THR A 352 -2.71 -6.42 -21.85
CA THR A 352 -3.39 -6.31 -23.17
C THR A 352 -2.96 -7.39 -24.16
N GLY A 353 -1.94 -8.18 -23.85
CA GLY A 353 -1.30 -9.11 -24.78
C GLY A 353 -0.41 -8.44 -25.84
N ILE A 354 -0.32 -7.12 -25.86
CA ILE A 354 0.52 -6.34 -26.79
C ILE A 354 1.81 -5.94 -26.06
N PHE A 355 2.94 -6.51 -26.44
CA PHE A 355 4.27 -6.19 -25.88
C PHE A 355 4.35 -6.21 -24.34
N ASN A 356 3.56 -7.06 -23.67
CA ASN A 356 3.44 -7.12 -22.21
C ASN A 356 3.03 -5.78 -21.55
N LEU A 357 2.32 -4.93 -22.30
CA LEU A 357 1.76 -3.70 -21.75
C LEU A 357 0.40 -3.98 -21.10
N SER A 358 0.16 -3.36 -19.96
CA SER A 358 -1.14 -3.32 -19.32
C SER A 358 -2.04 -2.22 -19.92
N ILE A 359 -3.32 -2.25 -19.62
CA ILE A 359 -4.25 -1.16 -19.98
C ILE A 359 -3.79 0.16 -19.34
N ALA A 360 -3.28 0.11 -18.12
CA ALA A 360 -2.75 1.29 -17.43
C ALA A 360 -1.54 1.89 -18.16
N ASP A 361 -0.63 1.05 -18.69
CA ASP A 361 0.51 1.51 -19.49
C ASP A 361 0.07 2.26 -20.76
N ILE A 362 -0.93 1.72 -21.45
CA ILE A 362 -1.47 2.36 -22.67
C ILE A 362 -2.11 3.71 -22.33
N LEU A 363 -2.88 3.76 -21.23
CA LEU A 363 -3.46 5.01 -20.74
C LEU A 363 -2.37 6.03 -20.41
N GLU A 364 -1.34 5.60 -19.69
CA GLU A 364 -0.21 6.44 -19.31
C GLU A 364 0.53 7.00 -20.53
N ILE A 365 0.94 6.14 -21.47
CA ILE A 365 1.60 6.55 -22.70
C ILE A 365 0.74 7.57 -23.47
N THR A 366 -0.56 7.36 -23.50
CA THR A 366 -1.51 8.26 -24.16
C THR A 366 -1.53 9.62 -23.48
N VAL A 367 -1.69 9.67 -22.16
CA VAL A 367 -1.71 10.92 -21.39
C VAL A 367 -0.38 11.65 -21.48
N GLN A 368 0.74 10.95 -21.35
CA GLN A 368 2.08 11.52 -21.51
C GLN A 368 2.31 12.08 -22.90
N THR A 369 1.83 11.41 -23.94
CA THR A 369 1.89 11.91 -25.33
C THR A 369 1.10 13.20 -25.49
N ILE A 370 -0.10 13.29 -24.93
CA ILE A 370 -0.93 14.49 -24.95
C ILE A 370 -0.23 15.65 -24.24
N VAL A 371 0.32 15.39 -23.04
CA VAL A 371 1.06 16.39 -22.26
C VAL A 371 2.29 16.87 -23.01
N LEU A 372 3.09 15.95 -23.55
CA LEU A 372 4.28 16.26 -24.31
C LEU A 372 3.94 17.12 -25.53
N PHE A 373 2.90 16.72 -26.27
CA PHE A 373 2.44 17.47 -27.43
C PHE A 373 2.01 18.89 -27.06
N PHE A 374 1.29 19.04 -25.95
CA PHE A 374 0.85 20.34 -25.44
C PHE A 374 2.03 21.22 -25.01
N VAL A 375 3.01 20.66 -24.29
CA VAL A 375 4.23 21.38 -23.85
C VAL A 375 5.05 21.85 -25.05
N VAL A 376 5.29 20.97 -26.03
CA VAL A 376 6.07 21.31 -27.24
C VAL A 376 5.33 22.36 -28.09
N TRP A 377 4.00 22.24 -28.25
CA TRP A 377 3.18 23.20 -28.96
C TRP A 377 3.19 24.57 -28.27
N TYR A 378 3.00 24.60 -26.96
CA TYR A 378 3.02 25.84 -26.17
C TYR A 378 4.37 26.54 -26.26
N ARG A 379 5.47 25.77 -26.13
CA ARG A 379 6.84 26.29 -26.29
C ARG A 379 7.05 26.93 -27.66
N TYR A 380 6.63 26.25 -28.71
CA TYR A 380 6.75 26.77 -30.05
C TYR A 380 5.97 28.07 -30.24
N THR A 381 4.72 28.14 -29.75
CA THR A 381 3.85 29.30 -29.98
C THR A 381 4.22 30.52 -29.17
N HIS A 382 4.76 30.34 -27.96
CA HIS A 382 4.98 31.44 -27.01
C HIS A 382 6.45 31.79 -26.76
N ILE A 383 7.36 30.87 -26.82
CA ILE A 383 8.79 31.11 -26.53
C ILE A 383 9.55 31.52 -27.82
N GLU A 384 9.37 30.81 -28.91
CA GLU A 384 10.03 31.18 -30.18
C GLU A 384 9.49 32.50 -30.76
N SER A 385 8.24 32.84 -30.55
CA SER A 385 7.70 34.14 -30.99
C SER A 385 8.22 35.33 -30.17
N SER A 386 8.78 35.09 -28.98
CA SER A 386 9.29 36.14 -28.08
C SER A 386 10.77 36.48 -28.33
N THR A 387 11.53 35.66 -29.05
CA THR A 387 12.96 35.89 -29.35
C THR A 387 13.23 37.11 -30.23
N GLY A 388 12.20 37.76 -30.77
CA GLY A 388 12.32 39.00 -31.54
C GLY A 388 12.00 40.29 -30.76
N ARG A 389 11.54 40.24 -29.52
CA ARG A 389 11.13 41.43 -28.74
C ARG A 389 11.68 41.40 -27.32
N SER A 390 12.47 42.41 -27.02
CA SER A 390 12.89 42.87 -25.67
C SER A 390 13.54 41.82 -24.71
N LYS A 391 14.69 42.21 -24.17
CA LYS A 391 15.57 41.38 -23.30
C LYS A 391 15.02 41.15 -21.88
N THR A 392 13.85 41.65 -21.50
CA THR A 392 13.29 41.46 -20.16
C THR A 392 11.85 40.98 -20.30
N PRO A 393 11.53 39.79 -19.71
CA PRO A 393 10.14 39.28 -19.71
C PRO A 393 9.26 40.17 -18.84
N ASP A 394 8.17 40.64 -19.38
CA ASP A 394 7.12 41.36 -18.66
C ASP A 394 6.35 40.40 -17.74
N ASN A 395 5.83 40.91 -16.60
CA ASN A 395 5.06 40.11 -15.64
C ASN A 395 3.87 39.35 -16.29
N SER A 396 3.29 39.91 -17.36
CA SER A 396 2.23 39.24 -18.13
C SER A 396 2.72 38.01 -18.89
N GLN A 397 3.98 37.96 -19.33
CA GLN A 397 4.57 36.83 -20.06
C GLN A 397 4.92 35.69 -19.11
N ILE A 398 5.37 35.98 -17.89
CA ILE A 398 5.65 34.98 -16.87
C ILE A 398 4.35 34.31 -16.41
N LEU A 399 3.32 35.12 -16.17
CA LEU A 399 2.00 34.62 -15.74
C LEU A 399 1.34 33.79 -16.85
N SER A 400 1.58 34.11 -18.12
CA SER A 400 1.11 33.32 -19.27
C SER A 400 1.82 31.96 -19.37
N GLY A 401 3.09 31.86 -18.92
CA GLY A 401 3.86 30.61 -18.88
C GLY A 401 3.48 29.67 -17.74
N VAL A 402 3.11 30.21 -16.57
CA VAL A 402 2.75 29.42 -15.39
C VAL A 402 1.37 28.76 -15.52
N LYS A 403 0.41 29.42 -16.16
CA LYS A 403 -0.95 28.88 -16.33
C LYS A 403 -1.04 27.52 -17.03
N PRO A 404 -0.40 27.30 -18.19
CA PRO A 404 -0.45 26.00 -18.87
C PRO A 404 0.28 24.89 -18.09
N LEU A 405 1.36 25.23 -17.37
CA LEU A 405 2.03 24.27 -16.49
C LEU A 405 1.10 23.82 -15.36
N LEU A 406 0.40 24.75 -14.73
CA LEU A 406 -0.62 24.45 -13.71
C LEU A 406 -1.75 23.59 -14.26
N LEU A 407 -2.21 23.85 -15.48
CA LEU A 407 -3.23 23.03 -16.15
C LEU A 407 -2.74 21.62 -16.43
N VAL A 408 -1.49 21.44 -16.85
CA VAL A 408 -0.88 20.12 -17.06
C VAL A 408 -0.78 19.36 -15.75
N ILE A 409 -0.29 19.99 -14.67
CA ILE A 409 -0.21 19.37 -13.35
C ILE A 409 -1.61 18.96 -12.86
N LEU A 410 -2.59 19.83 -13.00
CA LEU A 410 -3.98 19.55 -12.61
C LEU A 410 -4.57 18.38 -13.42
N PHE A 411 -4.32 18.35 -14.74
CA PHE A 411 -4.79 17.27 -15.61
C PHE A 411 -4.17 15.93 -15.26
N VAL A 412 -2.86 15.88 -14.98
CA VAL A 412 -2.16 14.67 -14.54
C VAL A 412 -2.70 14.19 -13.20
N PHE A 413 -2.82 15.11 -12.24
CA PHE A 413 -3.36 14.79 -10.92
C PHE A 413 -4.80 14.27 -11.01
N ALA A 414 -5.65 14.90 -11.82
CA ALA A 414 -7.01 14.43 -12.08
C ALA A 414 -7.03 13.04 -12.73
N SER A 415 -6.13 12.77 -13.68
CA SER A 415 -6.00 11.46 -14.34
C SER A 415 -5.59 10.37 -13.36
N ILE A 416 -4.65 10.65 -12.44
CA ILE A 416 -4.24 9.73 -11.36
C ILE A 416 -5.43 9.48 -10.41
N LEU A 417 -6.13 10.52 -9.98
CA LEU A 417 -7.30 10.37 -9.10
C LEU A 417 -8.39 9.52 -9.76
N VAL A 418 -8.71 9.77 -11.03
CA VAL A 418 -9.71 8.98 -11.75
C VAL A 418 -9.26 7.53 -11.87
N SER A 419 -8.00 7.26 -12.21
CA SER A 419 -7.46 5.91 -12.29
C SER A 419 -7.58 5.18 -10.94
N GLN A 420 -7.26 5.85 -9.84
CA GLN A 420 -7.27 5.27 -8.50
C GLN A 420 -8.67 5.11 -7.92
N LEU A 421 -9.52 6.12 -8.03
CA LEU A 421 -10.82 6.13 -7.37
C LEU A 421 -11.92 5.47 -8.19
N SER A 422 -11.88 5.61 -9.54
CA SER A 422 -12.93 5.07 -10.41
C SER A 422 -12.62 3.70 -10.98
N PHE A 423 -11.35 3.42 -11.27
CA PHE A 423 -10.94 2.14 -11.88
C PHE A 423 -10.22 1.22 -10.91
N LYS A 424 -9.82 1.72 -9.74
CA LYS A 424 -9.06 0.98 -8.71
C LYS A 424 -7.92 0.13 -9.29
N MET A 425 -7.31 0.66 -10.33
CA MET A 425 -6.16 0.05 -10.98
C MET A 425 -4.87 0.52 -10.30
N GLY A 426 -3.89 -0.37 -10.23
CA GLY A 426 -2.54 0.01 -9.88
C GLY A 426 -2.01 1.13 -10.76
N ILE A 427 -1.14 1.94 -10.18
CA ILE A 427 -0.64 3.13 -10.84
C ILE A 427 0.35 2.74 -11.89
N ALA A 428 0.08 3.22 -13.07
CA ALA A 428 1.04 3.29 -14.14
C ALA A 428 2.18 4.28 -13.78
N ASN A 429 3.30 4.12 -14.44
CA ASN A 429 4.54 4.85 -14.19
C ASN A 429 4.51 6.29 -14.69
N TRP A 430 4.09 7.20 -13.86
CA TRP A 430 4.12 8.63 -14.19
C TRP A 430 5.52 9.27 -14.12
N TYR A 431 6.59 8.49 -13.94
CA TYR A 431 7.96 9.02 -13.82
C TYR A 431 8.51 9.66 -15.11
N ALA A 432 7.98 9.32 -16.28
CA ALA A 432 8.38 9.97 -17.51
C ALA A 432 7.88 11.44 -17.58
N LEU A 433 6.80 11.76 -16.87
CA LEU A 433 6.32 13.13 -16.73
C LEU A 433 7.33 14.08 -16.04
N PRO A 434 7.91 13.73 -14.88
CA PRO A 434 9.02 14.49 -14.32
C PRO A 434 10.20 14.62 -15.29
N LEU A 435 10.55 13.59 -16.06
CA LEU A 435 11.61 13.66 -17.05
C LEU A 435 11.29 14.68 -18.16
N ILE A 436 10.07 14.71 -18.66
CA ILE A 436 9.61 15.71 -19.64
C ILE A 436 9.66 17.11 -19.02
N LEU A 437 9.24 17.26 -17.77
CA LEU A 437 9.30 18.52 -17.04
C LEU A 437 10.74 18.94 -16.73
N ILE A 438 11.65 17.99 -16.40
CA ILE A 438 13.06 18.25 -16.14
C ILE A 438 13.76 18.80 -17.39
N LEU A 439 13.43 18.35 -18.58
CA LEU A 439 13.97 18.89 -19.83
C LEU A 439 13.60 20.36 -20.03
N ASP A 440 12.47 20.81 -19.47
CA ASP A 440 12.03 22.22 -19.51
C ASP A 440 12.29 23.02 -18.21
N ILE A 441 12.67 22.35 -17.09
CA ILE A 441 13.02 23.00 -15.81
C ILE A 441 14.09 24.11 -15.95
N PRO A 442 15.18 23.96 -16.72
CA PRO A 442 16.16 25.05 -16.84
C PRO A 442 15.54 26.34 -17.37
N ILE A 443 14.59 26.24 -18.27
CA ILE A 443 13.88 27.40 -18.82
C ILE A 443 12.91 27.99 -17.79
N PHE A 444 12.16 27.13 -17.10
CA PHE A 444 11.25 27.55 -16.02
C PHE A 444 12.02 28.20 -14.87
N LEU A 445 13.12 27.59 -14.43
CA LEU A 445 13.98 28.15 -13.38
C LEU A 445 14.59 29.49 -13.80
N TYR A 446 15.00 29.64 -15.05
CA TYR A 446 15.47 30.91 -15.56
C TYR A 446 14.40 32.02 -15.45
N TYR A 447 13.17 31.75 -15.89
CA TYR A 447 12.09 32.72 -15.78
C TYR A 447 11.65 32.97 -14.34
N LEU A 448 11.63 31.95 -13.48
CA LEU A 448 11.32 32.09 -12.07
C LEU A 448 12.38 32.94 -11.35
N LEU A 449 13.66 32.70 -11.61
CA LEU A 449 14.76 33.48 -11.05
C LEU A 449 14.73 34.95 -11.49
N GLU A 450 14.44 35.21 -12.76
CA GLU A 450 14.28 36.58 -13.27
C GLU A 450 13.06 37.28 -12.64
N TRP A 451 11.95 36.58 -12.47
CA TRP A 451 10.77 37.12 -11.77
C TRP A 451 11.07 37.44 -10.30
N LEU A 452 11.77 36.53 -9.59
CA LEU A 452 12.17 36.77 -8.21
C LEU A 452 13.12 37.99 -8.11
N LYS A 453 14.12 38.09 -8.98
CA LYS A 453 15.00 39.26 -9.05
C LYS A 453 14.21 40.57 -9.25
N GLN A 454 13.25 40.58 -10.16
CA GLN A 454 12.40 41.76 -10.38
C GLN A 454 11.56 42.10 -9.15
N LYS A 455 10.93 41.10 -8.50
CA LYS A 455 10.17 41.35 -7.24
C LYS A 455 11.07 41.86 -6.13
N PHE A 456 12.25 41.30 -5.93
CA PHE A 456 13.22 41.79 -4.96
C PHE A 456 13.69 43.23 -5.27
N ALA A 457 13.92 43.55 -6.53
CA ALA A 457 14.30 44.91 -6.94
C ALA A 457 13.18 45.93 -6.66
N ILE A 458 11.92 45.60 -6.97
CA ILE A 458 10.75 46.46 -6.68
C ILE A 458 10.59 46.63 -5.16
N THR A 459 10.71 45.58 -4.38
CA THR A 459 10.58 45.64 -2.92
C THR A 459 11.73 46.50 -2.31
N ARG A 460 12.97 46.33 -2.78
CA ARG A 460 14.13 47.12 -2.38
C ARG A 460 13.93 48.61 -2.70
N ASN A 461 13.45 48.94 -3.88
CA ASN A 461 13.19 50.30 -4.29
C ASN A 461 12.09 50.96 -3.45
N ARG A 462 10.99 50.23 -3.14
CA ARG A 462 9.94 50.70 -2.21
C ARG A 462 10.48 51.00 -0.80
N ILE A 463 11.37 50.13 -0.28
CA ILE A 463 11.98 50.33 1.03
C ILE A 463 12.88 51.59 1.02
N LEU A 464 13.66 51.77 -0.07
CA LEU A 464 14.54 52.93 -0.21
C LEU A 464 13.73 54.24 -0.37
N ASP A 465 12.65 54.22 -1.12
CA ASP A 465 11.79 55.41 -1.27
C ASP A 465 11.04 55.76 0.00
N ASN A 466 10.58 54.79 0.76
CA ASN A 466 10.01 54.99 2.09
C ASN A 466 11.05 55.54 3.10
N ALA A 467 12.30 55.08 3.03
CA ALA A 467 13.38 55.59 3.88
C ALA A 467 13.75 57.03 3.49
N LYS A 468 13.83 57.38 2.20
CA LYS A 468 14.02 58.75 1.73
C LYS A 468 12.89 59.69 2.11
N GLY A 469 11.60 59.22 1.99
CA GLY A 469 10.44 59.98 2.40
C GLY A 469 10.41 60.30 3.91
N LYS A 470 10.85 59.37 4.77
CA LYS A 470 10.98 59.60 6.21
C LYS A 470 12.12 60.57 6.56
N LEU A 471 13.24 60.54 5.83
CA LEU A 471 14.36 61.47 6.03
C LEU A 471 13.97 62.90 5.65
N THR A 472 13.29 63.08 4.53
CA THR A 472 12.81 64.42 4.07
C THR A 472 11.70 65.00 4.95
N SER A 473 10.83 64.15 5.50
CA SER A 473 9.78 64.60 6.45
C SER A 473 10.36 64.93 7.86
N GLY A 474 11.45 64.23 8.25
CA GLY A 474 12.17 64.52 9.52
C GLY A 474 12.97 65.84 9.48
N LEU A 475 13.54 66.22 8.32
CA LEU A 475 14.21 67.48 8.13
C LEU A 475 13.25 68.70 8.09
N LYS A 476 12.04 68.54 7.53
CA LYS A 476 11.00 69.64 7.52
C LYS A 476 10.36 69.93 8.88
N ARG A 477 10.59 69.07 9.89
CA ARG A 477 10.10 69.30 11.27
C ARG A 477 11.14 69.92 12.20
N LYS A 478 12.38 70.20 11.72
CA LYS A 478 13.46 70.79 12.52
C LYS A 478 13.90 72.19 12.01
N ILE A 479 13.18 72.78 11.07
CA ILE A 479 13.24 74.18 10.67
C ILE A 479 11.88 74.79 11.05
#